data_ee72c7edd56066536e2f4cb94d77d7bf
#
_entry.id   ee72c7edd56066536e2f4cb94d77d7bf
#
_cell.length_a   1.000
_cell.length_b   1.000
_cell.length_c   1.000
_cell.angle_alpha   90.00
_cell.angle_beta   90.00
_cell.angle_gamma   90.00
#
_symmetry.space_group_name_H-M   'P 1'
#
loop_
_entity.id
_entity.type
_entity.pdbx_description
1 polymer ?
#
loop_
_entity_poly.entity_id
_entity_poly.type
_entity_poly.pdbx_seq_one_letter_code
_entity_poly.pdbx_strand_id
1 'polypeptide(L)'
;MGKVAAIIGGGVVGGGWAARFALMGWEVRIFDPDPETRRRVETVMGDAQRSLPGLVDAAMPEEGPVITCQSLEAAVSGADWIQESVPERLELKWEVYERIQSQVAECVTIASSTSGFRPSELAKEARYPDAILVAHPFNPVYLLPLVELVPTESVSCERMEAARTVLSGIGMYPLLVRREIDAHIADRLLEAIWREALWLVKDGVATTEEIDDAIRYGFGLRWAQMGLFETYRIAGGEAGMRHFIEQFGPALKWPWSRLMDVPELTSEFVEMIGEQSDAQSGVRSIRELERIRDGNLVALMRALKARGRGVGRILRQTETALNDRNGAVLDYSDISEIGAPIETVKQAVPLVSHPHWIVGYRDFSLMRASSVLNRQSTGFAEPLRCRCHAATSRTIVSRSGMRRSRHWRDST
;
A
#
# COMPACT_ATOMS: atom_id res chain seq x y z
N MET A 1 4.21 14.82 -27.06
CA MET A 1 5.35 14.52 -26.18
C MET A 1 4.90 13.47 -25.20
N GLY A 2 5.75 12.49 -24.90
CA GLY A 2 5.47 11.51 -23.85
C GLY A 2 5.44 12.16 -22.46
N LYS A 3 4.80 11.50 -21.49
CA LYS A 3 4.77 11.95 -20.08
C LYS A 3 6.13 11.71 -19.43
N VAL A 4 6.55 12.60 -18.54
CA VAL A 4 7.83 12.56 -17.83
C VAL A 4 7.61 12.39 -16.33
N ALA A 5 8.25 11.38 -15.75
CA ALA A 5 8.33 11.18 -14.30
C ALA A 5 9.75 11.48 -13.81
N ALA A 6 9.89 12.40 -12.86
CA ALA A 6 11.14 12.64 -12.15
C ALA A 6 11.18 11.84 -10.85
N ILE A 7 12.23 11.06 -10.65
CA ILE A 7 12.47 10.27 -9.44
C ILE A 7 13.67 10.86 -8.70
N ILE A 8 13.44 11.36 -7.50
CA ILE A 8 14.47 11.95 -6.65
C ILE A 8 14.81 10.98 -5.53
N GLY A 9 15.99 10.38 -5.62
CA GLY A 9 16.41 9.23 -4.82
C GLY A 9 16.27 7.91 -5.60
N GLY A 10 17.42 7.29 -5.93
CA GLY A 10 17.52 6.07 -6.76
C GLY A 10 17.78 4.80 -5.94
N GLY A 11 17.31 4.77 -4.70
CA GLY A 11 17.34 3.56 -3.85
C GLY A 11 16.36 2.48 -4.33
N VAL A 12 16.09 1.48 -3.45
CA VAL A 12 15.19 0.36 -3.76
C VAL A 12 13.79 0.86 -4.16
N VAL A 13 13.23 1.80 -3.39
CA VAL A 13 11.88 2.36 -3.63
C VAL A 13 11.86 3.22 -4.88
N GLY A 14 12.82 4.17 -5.01
CA GLY A 14 12.90 5.03 -6.19
C GLY A 14 13.21 4.24 -7.47
N GLY A 15 14.08 3.24 -7.41
CA GLY A 15 14.32 2.32 -8.53
C GLY A 15 13.07 1.55 -8.92
N GLY A 16 12.28 1.11 -7.95
CA GLY A 16 11.00 0.45 -8.19
C GLY A 16 9.96 1.36 -8.86
N TRP A 17 9.88 2.63 -8.45
CA TRP A 17 9.07 3.65 -9.13
C TRP A 17 9.54 3.89 -10.56
N ALA A 18 10.87 4.05 -10.75
CA ALA A 18 11.44 4.22 -12.07
C ALA A 18 11.04 3.08 -13.00
N ALA A 19 11.17 1.85 -12.54
CA ALA A 19 10.79 0.67 -13.31
C ALA A 19 9.28 0.67 -13.62
N ARG A 20 8.42 1.00 -12.65
CA ARG A 20 6.98 1.03 -12.86
C ARG A 20 6.57 2.06 -13.90
N PHE A 21 7.10 3.30 -13.82
CA PHE A 21 6.80 4.35 -14.79
C PHE A 21 7.34 4.00 -16.18
N ALA A 22 8.60 3.56 -16.29
CA ALA A 22 9.23 3.25 -17.58
C ALA A 22 8.51 2.11 -18.32
N LEU A 23 8.21 1.00 -17.64
CA LEU A 23 7.48 -0.13 -18.23
C LEU A 23 6.02 0.22 -18.60
N MET A 24 5.49 1.31 -18.07
CA MET A 24 4.18 1.85 -18.48
C MET A 24 4.29 2.99 -19.51
N GLY A 25 5.46 3.14 -20.16
CA GLY A 25 5.69 4.01 -21.32
C GLY A 25 5.97 5.47 -21.00
N TRP A 26 6.41 5.78 -19.77
CA TRP A 26 6.82 7.14 -19.39
C TRP A 26 8.33 7.31 -19.56
N GLU A 27 8.77 8.48 -20.00
CA GLU A 27 10.14 8.91 -19.81
C GLU A 27 10.42 9.07 -18.31
N VAL A 28 11.52 8.49 -17.82
CA VAL A 28 11.91 8.55 -16.43
C VAL A 28 13.24 9.26 -16.28
N ARG A 29 13.28 10.27 -15.45
CA ARG A 29 14.50 11.01 -15.10
C ARG A 29 14.81 10.80 -13.63
N ILE A 30 16.01 10.30 -13.33
CA ILE A 30 16.42 9.98 -11.97
C ILE A 30 17.56 10.89 -11.55
N PHE A 31 17.46 11.44 -10.35
CA PHE A 31 18.57 12.11 -9.69
C PHE A 31 18.82 11.48 -8.32
N ASP A 32 20.06 11.13 -8.06
CA ASP A 32 20.59 10.68 -6.78
C ASP A 32 22.07 11.03 -6.74
N PRO A 33 22.62 11.58 -5.63
CA PRO A 33 24.03 11.92 -5.53
C PRO A 33 24.97 10.70 -5.45
N ASP A 34 24.45 9.49 -5.19
CA ASP A 34 25.26 8.27 -5.10
C ASP A 34 25.62 7.78 -6.52
N PRO A 35 26.92 7.66 -6.87
CA PRO A 35 27.35 7.18 -8.16
C PRO A 35 26.90 5.76 -8.51
N GLU A 36 26.61 4.90 -7.51
CA GLU A 36 26.12 3.54 -7.70
C GLU A 36 24.64 3.46 -8.10
N THR A 37 23.94 4.59 -8.07
CA THR A 37 22.50 4.65 -8.36
C THR A 37 22.16 4.03 -9.71
N ARG A 38 22.91 4.36 -10.75
CA ARG A 38 22.68 3.80 -12.08
C ARG A 38 22.67 2.28 -12.07
N ARG A 39 23.67 1.66 -11.46
CA ARG A 39 23.80 0.19 -11.37
C ARG A 39 22.64 -0.43 -10.57
N ARG A 40 22.23 0.22 -9.45
CA ARG A 40 21.08 -0.24 -8.66
C ARG A 40 19.78 -0.20 -9.47
N VAL A 41 19.53 0.91 -10.13
CA VAL A 41 18.34 1.08 -10.98
C VAL A 41 18.30 0.07 -12.12
N GLU A 42 19.42 -0.16 -12.82
CA GLU A 42 19.54 -1.17 -13.87
C GLU A 42 19.20 -2.59 -13.34
N THR A 43 19.61 -2.89 -12.10
CA THR A 43 19.25 -4.17 -11.47
C THR A 43 17.74 -4.29 -11.23
N VAL A 44 17.12 -3.26 -10.64
CA VAL A 44 15.68 -3.24 -10.37
C VAL A 44 14.88 -3.26 -11.66
N MET A 45 15.31 -2.52 -12.68
CA MET A 45 14.72 -2.58 -14.02
C MET A 45 14.71 -4.00 -14.59
N GLY A 46 15.84 -4.70 -14.50
CA GLY A 46 15.94 -6.10 -14.97
C GLY A 46 15.00 -7.05 -14.22
N ASP A 47 14.79 -6.86 -12.92
CA ASP A 47 13.82 -7.64 -12.14
C ASP A 47 12.37 -7.31 -12.56
N ALA A 48 12.07 -6.03 -12.76
CA ALA A 48 10.75 -5.56 -13.18
C ALA A 48 10.40 -6.03 -14.62
N GLN A 49 11.33 -5.95 -15.55
CA GLN A 49 11.16 -6.43 -16.94
C GLN A 49 10.85 -7.92 -17.03
N ARG A 50 11.39 -8.72 -16.09
CA ARG A 50 11.06 -10.16 -16.01
C ARG A 50 9.71 -10.44 -15.39
N SER A 51 9.25 -9.57 -14.49
CA SER A 51 8.12 -9.89 -13.60
C SER A 51 6.84 -9.14 -13.99
N LEU A 52 6.90 -7.84 -14.23
CA LEU A 52 5.71 -7.01 -14.45
C LEU A 52 4.89 -7.42 -15.70
N PRO A 53 5.50 -7.70 -16.87
CA PRO A 53 4.74 -8.14 -18.02
C PRO A 53 3.98 -9.45 -17.80
N GLY A 54 4.46 -10.30 -16.89
CA GLY A 54 3.80 -11.55 -16.52
C GLY A 54 2.46 -11.37 -15.78
N LEU A 55 2.12 -10.17 -15.31
CA LEU A 55 0.86 -9.91 -14.61
C LEU A 55 -0.33 -9.75 -15.55
N VAL A 56 -0.11 -9.29 -16.77
CA VAL A 56 -1.16 -8.94 -17.73
C VAL A 56 -1.05 -9.79 -19.00
N ASP A 57 -2.17 -10.03 -19.66
CA ASP A 57 -2.23 -10.73 -20.94
C ASP A 57 -2.33 -9.73 -22.12
N ALA A 58 -2.43 -8.42 -21.81
CA ALA A 58 -2.38 -7.33 -22.79
C ALA A 58 -0.93 -6.98 -23.15
N ALA A 59 -0.73 -6.48 -24.36
CA ALA A 59 0.57 -5.97 -24.76
C ALA A 59 0.98 -4.77 -23.90
N MET A 60 2.17 -4.82 -23.33
CA MET A 60 2.77 -3.70 -22.62
C MET A 60 3.07 -2.56 -23.61
N PRO A 61 3.00 -1.29 -23.16
CA PRO A 61 3.46 -0.18 -23.97
C PRO A 61 4.96 -0.29 -24.25
N GLU A 62 5.44 0.43 -25.25
CA GLU A 62 6.88 0.59 -25.46
C GLU A 62 7.51 1.18 -24.18
N GLU A 63 8.61 0.57 -23.73
CA GLU A 63 9.32 1.01 -22.54
C GLU A 63 9.88 2.42 -22.74
N GLY A 64 9.55 3.31 -21.81
CA GLY A 64 10.10 4.67 -21.82
C GLY A 64 11.58 4.70 -21.40
N PRO A 65 12.35 5.69 -21.88
CA PRO A 65 13.76 5.82 -21.54
C PRO A 65 13.94 6.15 -20.05
N VAL A 66 14.97 5.56 -19.43
CA VAL A 66 15.40 5.84 -18.05
C VAL A 66 16.72 6.61 -18.11
N ILE A 67 16.71 7.85 -17.65
CA ILE A 67 17.83 8.79 -17.76
C ILE A 67 18.32 9.16 -16.36
N THR A 68 19.58 8.87 -16.05
CA THR A 68 20.23 9.37 -14.83
C THR A 68 20.71 10.80 -15.09
N CYS A 69 20.17 11.74 -14.34
CA CYS A 69 20.48 13.17 -14.47
C CYS A 69 21.67 13.59 -13.58
N GLN A 70 22.43 14.58 -14.02
CA GLN A 70 23.59 15.13 -13.29
C GLN A 70 23.18 16.07 -12.15
N SER A 71 21.95 16.59 -12.18
CA SER A 71 21.42 17.45 -11.11
C SER A 71 19.92 17.19 -10.90
N LEU A 72 19.44 17.58 -9.71
CA LEU A 72 18.03 17.53 -9.36
C LEU A 72 17.21 18.38 -10.32
N GLU A 73 17.70 19.58 -10.63
CA GLU A 73 17.06 20.56 -11.50
C GLU A 73 16.83 20.01 -12.91
N ALA A 74 17.83 19.28 -13.45
CA ALA A 74 17.72 18.63 -14.75
C ALA A 74 16.67 17.50 -14.72
N ALA A 75 16.55 16.77 -13.61
CA ALA A 75 15.56 15.69 -13.48
C ALA A 75 14.13 16.23 -13.44
N VAL A 76 13.86 17.31 -12.69
CA VAL A 76 12.50 17.82 -12.48
C VAL A 76 12.02 18.79 -13.57
N SER A 77 12.91 19.26 -14.44
CA SER A 77 12.55 20.21 -15.50
C SER A 77 11.51 19.64 -16.45
N GLY A 78 10.31 20.24 -16.47
CA GLY A 78 9.21 19.82 -17.35
C GLY A 78 8.63 18.43 -17.00
N ALA A 79 8.82 17.94 -15.77
CA ALA A 79 8.21 16.71 -15.31
C ALA A 79 6.70 16.88 -15.06
N ASP A 80 5.92 15.86 -15.46
CA ASP A 80 4.47 15.77 -15.18
C ASP A 80 4.19 15.17 -13.80
N TRP A 81 5.14 14.39 -13.25
CA TRP A 81 5.10 13.76 -11.93
C TRP A 81 6.47 13.79 -11.28
N ILE A 82 6.52 14.12 -10.00
CA ILE A 82 7.76 14.09 -9.21
C ILE A 82 7.55 13.15 -8.04
N GLN A 83 8.35 12.08 -7.98
CA GLN A 83 8.36 11.12 -6.88
C GLN A 83 9.62 11.32 -6.05
N GLU A 84 9.49 11.73 -4.81
CA GLU A 84 10.59 11.83 -3.86
C GLU A 84 10.73 10.51 -3.10
N SER A 85 11.93 9.96 -3.09
CA SER A 85 12.31 8.70 -2.43
C SER A 85 13.69 8.80 -1.77
N VAL A 86 14.01 9.99 -1.24
CA VAL A 86 15.27 10.21 -0.49
C VAL A 86 15.18 9.58 0.90
N PRO A 87 16.32 9.41 1.63
CA PRO A 87 16.32 8.85 2.98
C PRO A 87 15.34 9.54 3.92
N GLU A 88 14.81 8.78 4.89
CA GLU A 88 13.75 9.19 5.82
C GLU A 88 14.28 10.17 6.88
N ARG A 89 14.65 11.36 6.42
CA ARG A 89 15.16 12.49 7.22
C ARG A 89 14.43 13.75 6.82
N LEU A 90 13.70 14.35 7.74
CA LEU A 90 12.78 15.45 7.47
C LEU A 90 13.51 16.69 6.90
N GLU A 91 14.66 17.05 7.48
CA GLU A 91 15.46 18.19 7.04
C GLU A 91 15.94 18.00 5.58
N LEU A 92 16.39 16.79 5.24
CA LEU A 92 16.80 16.47 3.86
C LEU A 92 15.63 16.59 2.89
N LYS A 93 14.43 16.14 3.30
CA LYS A 93 13.25 16.26 2.47
C LYS A 93 12.86 17.71 2.24
N TRP A 94 12.93 18.57 3.27
CA TRP A 94 12.68 20.02 3.11
C TRP A 94 13.68 20.68 2.14
N GLU A 95 14.97 20.40 2.25
CA GLU A 95 15.99 20.89 1.32
C GLU A 95 15.69 20.45 -0.12
N VAL A 96 15.30 19.20 -0.30
CA VAL A 96 14.92 18.65 -1.61
C VAL A 96 13.66 19.32 -2.15
N TYR A 97 12.64 19.55 -1.34
CA TYR A 97 11.41 20.23 -1.78
C TYR A 97 11.65 21.69 -2.13
N GLU A 98 12.46 22.41 -1.38
CA GLU A 98 12.84 23.78 -1.71
C GLU A 98 13.52 23.84 -3.10
N ARG A 99 14.48 22.95 -3.35
CA ARG A 99 15.15 22.85 -4.65
C ARG A 99 14.18 22.48 -5.77
N ILE A 100 13.30 21.52 -5.58
CA ILE A 100 12.27 21.14 -6.57
C ILE A 100 11.39 22.35 -6.86
N GLN A 101 10.80 22.97 -5.85
CA GLN A 101 9.84 24.06 -5.99
C GLN A 101 10.45 25.37 -6.53
N SER A 102 11.78 25.49 -6.52
CA SER A 102 12.47 26.59 -7.23
C SER A 102 12.50 26.41 -8.75
N GLN A 103 12.28 25.18 -9.25
CA GLN A 103 12.42 24.80 -10.66
C GLN A 103 11.09 24.49 -11.35
N VAL A 104 10.04 24.19 -10.58
CA VAL A 104 8.77 23.74 -11.14
C VAL A 104 7.63 24.71 -10.80
N ALA A 105 6.57 24.68 -11.62
CA ALA A 105 5.37 25.45 -11.35
C ALA A 105 4.59 24.85 -10.17
N GLU A 106 3.83 25.68 -9.48
CA GLU A 106 2.96 25.30 -8.35
C GLU A 106 2.01 24.15 -8.67
N CYS A 107 1.57 24.02 -9.94
CA CYS A 107 0.65 22.97 -10.35
C CYS A 107 1.28 21.57 -10.40
N VAL A 108 2.60 21.42 -10.36
CA VAL A 108 3.28 20.13 -10.41
C VAL A 108 3.19 19.44 -9.04
N THR A 109 2.69 18.22 -9.03
CA THR A 109 2.58 17.41 -7.80
C THR A 109 3.93 16.83 -7.40
N ILE A 110 4.29 16.99 -6.14
CA ILE A 110 5.45 16.36 -5.49
C ILE A 110 4.90 15.27 -4.56
N ALA A 111 5.15 14.02 -4.91
CA ALA A 111 4.70 12.86 -4.17
C ALA A 111 5.86 12.26 -3.36
N SER A 112 5.71 12.14 -2.05
CA SER A 112 6.71 11.51 -1.18
C SER A 112 6.45 10.02 -1.00
N SER A 113 7.51 9.23 -1.03
CA SER A 113 7.47 7.79 -0.69
C SER A 113 7.65 7.53 0.81
N THR A 114 7.56 8.53 1.67
CA THR A 114 7.72 8.36 3.12
C THR A 114 6.76 7.32 3.67
N SER A 115 7.27 6.49 4.58
CA SER A 115 6.46 5.50 5.30
C SER A 115 5.93 6.04 6.64
N GLY A 116 6.60 7.05 7.22
CA GLY A 116 6.31 7.50 8.58
C GLY A 116 5.80 8.92 8.69
N PHE A 117 6.37 9.88 7.96
CA PHE A 117 6.03 11.29 8.10
C PHE A 117 4.65 11.64 7.58
N ARG A 118 3.98 12.50 8.31
CA ARG A 118 2.72 13.09 7.83
C ARG A 118 2.99 14.11 6.72
N PRO A 119 2.12 14.23 5.71
CA PRO A 119 2.28 15.24 4.67
C PRO A 119 2.32 16.68 5.21
N SER A 120 1.66 16.99 6.33
CA SER A 120 1.75 18.31 6.99
C SER A 120 3.16 18.60 7.53
N GLU A 121 3.90 17.59 8.00
CA GLU A 121 5.30 17.74 8.43
C GLU A 121 6.22 17.96 7.23
N LEU A 122 5.99 17.22 6.15
CA LEU A 122 6.75 17.38 4.90
C LEU A 122 6.56 18.77 4.28
N ALA A 123 5.34 19.28 4.29
CA ALA A 123 4.96 20.54 3.68
C ALA A 123 5.25 21.78 4.53
N LYS A 124 5.74 21.61 5.77
CA LYS A 124 5.88 22.69 6.75
C LYS A 124 6.72 23.87 6.27
N GLU A 125 7.84 23.59 5.62
CA GLU A 125 8.77 24.61 5.12
C GLU A 125 8.61 24.84 3.61
N ALA A 126 7.58 24.28 2.99
CA ALA A 126 7.40 24.31 1.55
C ALA A 126 6.84 25.67 1.07
N ARG A 127 7.34 26.15 -0.07
CA ARG A 127 6.81 27.33 -0.77
C ARG A 127 5.37 27.12 -1.27
N TYR A 128 5.08 25.91 -1.76
CA TYR A 128 3.76 25.46 -2.23
C TYR A 128 3.35 24.22 -1.46
N PRO A 129 2.85 24.34 -0.22
CA PRO A 129 2.53 23.21 0.64
C PRO A 129 1.42 22.30 0.09
N ASP A 130 0.51 22.88 -0.68
CA ASP A 130 -0.58 22.14 -1.35
C ASP A 130 -0.10 21.29 -2.55
N ALA A 131 1.14 21.52 -3.04
CA ALA A 131 1.75 20.70 -4.07
C ALA A 131 2.33 19.38 -3.54
N ILE A 132 2.51 19.25 -2.22
CA ILE A 132 3.12 18.09 -1.57
C ILE A 132 2.04 17.16 -1.01
N LEU A 133 2.14 15.87 -1.37
CA LEU A 133 1.34 14.80 -0.82
C LEU A 133 2.19 13.55 -0.59
N VAL A 134 1.70 12.60 0.18
CA VAL A 134 2.33 11.30 0.29
C VAL A 134 1.72 10.35 -0.74
N ALA A 135 2.58 9.64 -1.48
CA ALA A 135 2.24 8.49 -2.32
C ALA A 135 3.12 7.33 -1.88
N HIS A 136 2.72 6.68 -0.79
CA HIS A 136 3.47 5.63 -0.12
C HIS A 136 3.28 4.29 -0.83
N PRO A 137 4.32 3.71 -1.47
CA PRO A 137 4.23 2.43 -2.17
C PRO A 137 4.61 1.27 -1.25
N PHE A 138 4.36 0.05 -1.72
CA PHE A 138 4.86 -1.18 -1.10
C PHE A 138 5.91 -1.86 -1.99
N ASN A 139 6.98 -2.33 -1.37
CA ASN A 139 8.07 -3.03 -2.08
C ASN A 139 7.69 -4.51 -2.33
N PRO A 140 7.87 -5.02 -3.57
CA PRO A 140 8.45 -4.38 -4.74
C PRO A 140 7.44 -3.48 -5.48
N VAL A 141 7.82 -2.20 -5.63
CA VAL A 141 6.93 -1.16 -6.18
C VAL A 141 6.47 -1.48 -7.61
N TYR A 142 7.32 -2.14 -8.40
CA TYR A 142 6.98 -2.54 -9.76
C TYR A 142 5.95 -3.67 -9.83
N LEU A 143 5.64 -4.39 -8.73
CA LEU A 143 4.64 -5.47 -8.70
C LEU A 143 3.44 -5.15 -7.83
N LEU A 144 3.66 -4.74 -6.57
CA LEU A 144 2.57 -4.46 -5.63
C LEU A 144 1.85 -3.17 -6.01
N PRO A 145 0.55 -3.22 -6.29
CA PRO A 145 -0.15 -2.06 -6.82
C PRO A 145 -0.56 -1.04 -5.75
N LEU A 146 -0.53 -1.38 -4.47
CA LEU A 146 -0.98 -0.46 -3.42
C LEU A 146 -0.10 0.78 -3.34
N VAL A 147 -0.74 1.95 -3.38
CA VAL A 147 -0.16 3.25 -3.04
C VAL A 147 -1.09 3.97 -2.08
N GLU A 148 -0.66 4.26 -0.88
CA GLU A 148 -1.43 5.09 0.04
C GLU A 148 -1.25 6.56 -0.35
N LEU A 149 -2.35 7.20 -0.75
CA LEU A 149 -2.40 8.62 -1.03
C LEU A 149 -2.87 9.38 0.21
N VAL A 150 -1.98 10.19 0.76
CA VAL A 150 -2.27 10.96 1.98
C VAL A 150 -2.10 12.45 1.67
N PRO A 151 -3.20 13.23 1.61
CA PRO A 151 -3.13 14.67 1.44
C PRO A 151 -2.98 15.39 2.77
N THR A 152 -2.50 16.63 2.73
CA THR A 152 -2.81 17.62 3.78
C THR A 152 -4.23 18.19 3.57
N GLU A 153 -4.72 18.96 4.53
CA GLU A 153 -6.00 19.67 4.39
C GLU A 153 -5.98 20.75 3.27
N SER A 154 -4.77 21.21 2.87
CA SER A 154 -4.60 22.23 1.83
C SER A 154 -4.61 21.65 0.41
N VAL A 155 -4.39 20.34 0.23
CA VAL A 155 -4.37 19.71 -1.10
C VAL A 155 -5.78 19.68 -1.69
N SER A 156 -5.94 20.25 -2.88
CA SER A 156 -7.26 20.33 -3.52
C SER A 156 -7.77 18.96 -4.01
N CYS A 157 -9.10 18.85 -4.15
CA CYS A 157 -9.73 17.64 -4.70
C CYS A 157 -9.27 17.36 -6.13
N GLU A 158 -9.05 18.41 -6.93
CA GLU A 158 -8.58 18.31 -8.31
C GLU A 158 -7.16 17.73 -8.37
N ARG A 159 -6.26 18.16 -7.48
CA ARG A 159 -4.90 17.63 -7.38
C ARG A 159 -4.90 16.15 -6.96
N MET A 160 -5.75 15.81 -5.99
CA MET A 160 -5.90 14.42 -5.56
C MET A 160 -6.42 13.52 -6.69
N GLU A 161 -7.39 13.99 -7.48
CA GLU A 161 -7.92 13.22 -8.60
C GLU A 161 -6.90 13.11 -9.75
N ALA A 162 -6.11 14.16 -9.98
CA ALA A 162 -4.98 14.11 -10.92
C ALA A 162 -3.93 13.07 -10.48
N ALA A 163 -3.57 13.05 -9.20
CA ALA A 163 -2.64 12.06 -8.64
C ALA A 163 -3.19 10.62 -8.76
N ARG A 164 -4.46 10.42 -8.44
CA ARG A 164 -5.13 9.13 -8.65
C ARG A 164 -5.12 8.68 -10.10
N THR A 165 -5.37 9.60 -11.01
CA THR A 165 -5.37 9.34 -12.46
C THR A 165 -3.98 8.92 -12.95
N VAL A 166 -2.93 9.61 -12.51
CA VAL A 166 -1.54 9.26 -12.85
C VAL A 166 -1.23 7.83 -12.36
N LEU A 167 -1.46 7.57 -11.08
CA LEU A 167 -1.11 6.28 -10.46
C LEU A 167 -1.94 5.13 -11.04
N SER A 168 -3.25 5.32 -11.21
CA SER A 168 -4.10 4.30 -11.86
C SER A 168 -3.66 4.05 -13.30
N GLY A 169 -3.23 5.11 -14.01
CA GLY A 169 -2.76 5.04 -15.38
C GLY A 169 -1.46 4.23 -15.57
N ILE A 170 -0.70 4.03 -14.52
CA ILE A 170 0.46 3.11 -14.50
C ILE A 170 0.14 1.78 -13.79
N GLY A 171 -1.13 1.45 -13.61
CA GLY A 171 -1.59 0.20 -13.04
C GLY A 171 -1.43 0.07 -11.52
N MET A 172 -1.31 1.18 -10.79
CA MET A 172 -1.33 1.20 -9.34
C MET A 172 -2.75 1.33 -8.79
N TYR A 173 -2.92 1.00 -7.51
CA TYR A 173 -4.15 1.17 -6.76
C TYR A 173 -3.99 2.27 -5.70
N PRO A 174 -4.34 3.52 -6.01
CA PRO A 174 -4.25 4.63 -5.07
C PRO A 174 -5.36 4.54 -4.01
N LEU A 175 -4.98 4.17 -2.79
CA LEU A 175 -5.85 4.14 -1.62
C LEU A 175 -5.83 5.49 -0.93
N LEU A 176 -6.94 6.21 -0.96
CA LEU A 176 -7.05 7.48 -0.27
C LEU A 176 -7.11 7.28 1.25
N VAL A 177 -6.12 7.80 1.95
CA VAL A 177 -6.11 7.93 3.41
C VAL A 177 -6.80 9.24 3.77
N ARG A 178 -7.98 9.17 4.38
CA ARG A 178 -8.88 10.32 4.58
C ARG A 178 -8.37 11.39 5.53
N ARG A 179 -7.45 11.02 6.40
CA ARG A 179 -6.82 11.90 7.40
C ARG A 179 -5.38 11.46 7.57
N GLU A 180 -4.46 12.40 7.61
CA GLU A 180 -3.06 12.10 7.90
C GLU A 180 -2.91 11.51 9.30
N ILE A 181 -2.14 10.45 9.38
CA ILE A 181 -1.73 9.78 10.60
C ILE A 181 -0.29 9.29 10.43
N ASP A 182 0.43 9.13 11.53
CA ASP A 182 1.76 8.55 11.51
C ASP A 182 1.70 7.12 10.97
N ALA A 183 2.65 6.75 10.10
CA ALA A 183 2.77 5.43 9.47
C ALA A 183 1.54 4.98 8.65
N HIS A 184 0.68 5.90 8.28
CA HIS A 184 -0.49 5.69 7.41
C HIS A 184 -1.37 4.50 7.86
N ILE A 185 -2.04 3.76 6.95
CA ILE A 185 -2.90 2.64 7.32
C ILE A 185 -2.12 1.33 7.34
N ALA A 186 -1.43 1.03 6.24
CA ALA A 186 -0.88 -0.31 6.04
C ALA A 186 0.37 -0.55 6.86
N ASP A 187 1.30 0.41 6.96
CA ASP A 187 2.47 0.29 7.82
C ASP A 187 2.07 0.24 9.30
N ARG A 188 1.04 0.99 9.71
CA ARG A 188 0.55 0.91 11.08
C ARG A 188 0.01 -0.48 11.44
N LEU A 189 -0.63 -1.16 10.50
CA LEU A 189 -1.08 -2.55 10.68
C LEU A 189 0.11 -3.52 10.67
N LEU A 190 1.06 -3.29 9.78
CA LEU A 190 2.29 -4.09 9.66
C LEU A 190 3.14 -4.01 10.93
N GLU A 191 3.35 -2.79 11.46
CA GLU A 191 4.06 -2.54 12.70
C GLU A 191 3.42 -3.22 13.91
N ALA A 192 2.11 -3.27 13.98
CA ALA A 192 1.42 -3.99 15.07
C ALA A 192 1.77 -5.48 15.07
N ILE A 193 1.77 -6.12 13.89
CA ILE A 193 2.13 -7.53 13.74
C ILE A 193 3.63 -7.73 14.03
N TRP A 194 4.49 -6.83 13.53
CA TRP A 194 5.94 -6.90 13.72
C TRP A 194 6.33 -6.84 15.19
N ARG A 195 5.76 -5.90 15.96
CA ARG A 195 6.00 -5.78 17.40
C ARG A 195 5.59 -7.03 18.18
N GLU A 196 4.42 -7.58 17.85
CA GLU A 196 3.95 -8.82 18.47
C GLU A 196 4.85 -10.01 18.13
N ALA A 197 5.31 -10.12 16.88
CA ALA A 197 6.24 -11.16 16.44
C ALA A 197 7.57 -11.12 17.23
N LEU A 198 8.13 -9.93 17.45
CA LEU A 198 9.36 -9.76 18.25
C LEU A 198 9.18 -10.25 19.70
N TRP A 199 8.02 -10.01 20.30
CA TRP A 199 7.72 -10.50 21.64
C TRP A 199 7.59 -12.01 21.70
N LEU A 200 6.95 -12.64 20.71
CA LEU A 200 6.82 -14.10 20.62
C LEU A 200 8.19 -14.77 20.51
N VAL A 201 9.12 -14.19 19.76
CA VAL A 201 10.51 -14.71 19.70
C VAL A 201 11.25 -14.48 21.01
N LYS A 202 11.20 -13.26 21.58
CA LYS A 202 11.87 -12.92 22.83
C LYS A 202 11.43 -13.79 24.00
N ASP A 203 10.14 -14.06 24.10
CA ASP A 203 9.57 -14.88 25.17
C ASP A 203 9.74 -16.40 24.91
N GLY A 204 10.40 -16.79 23.80
CA GLY A 204 10.64 -18.20 23.45
C GLY A 204 9.37 -18.97 23.09
N VAL A 205 8.31 -18.27 22.69
CA VAL A 205 7.03 -18.89 22.29
C VAL A 205 7.14 -19.49 20.89
N ALA A 206 7.83 -18.83 19.97
CA ALA A 206 8.03 -19.25 18.61
C ALA A 206 9.36 -18.75 18.03
N THR A 207 9.86 -19.46 17.04
CA THR A 207 10.96 -19.06 16.18
C THR A 207 10.47 -18.13 15.06
N THR A 208 11.37 -17.47 14.36
CA THR A 208 11.04 -16.66 13.16
C THR A 208 10.33 -17.49 12.10
N GLU A 209 10.77 -18.74 11.86
CA GLU A 209 10.16 -19.66 10.90
C GLU A 209 8.73 -20.02 11.26
N GLU A 210 8.48 -20.35 12.54
CA GLU A 210 7.13 -20.72 13.03
C GLU A 210 6.14 -19.55 12.94
N ILE A 211 6.61 -18.33 13.16
CA ILE A 211 5.81 -17.10 12.97
C ILE A 211 5.46 -16.92 11.49
N ASP A 212 6.45 -17.05 10.61
CA ASP A 212 6.24 -16.97 9.17
C ASP A 212 5.28 -18.06 8.69
N ASP A 213 5.38 -19.27 9.21
CA ASP A 213 4.48 -20.40 8.89
C ASP A 213 3.05 -20.13 9.34
N ALA A 214 2.85 -19.56 10.51
CA ALA A 214 1.53 -19.15 10.98
C ALA A 214 0.86 -18.14 10.02
N ILE A 215 1.66 -17.23 9.44
CA ILE A 215 1.19 -16.28 8.44
C ILE A 215 0.99 -16.97 7.08
N ARG A 216 2.01 -17.67 6.56
CA ARG A 216 2.02 -18.27 5.21
C ARG A 216 0.93 -19.31 5.01
N TYR A 217 0.73 -20.18 5.99
CA TYR A 217 -0.24 -21.29 5.91
C TYR A 217 -1.57 -20.98 6.59
N GLY A 218 -1.68 -19.89 7.33
CA GLY A 218 -2.85 -19.47 8.07
C GLY A 218 -3.57 -18.26 7.47
N PHE A 219 -3.58 -17.19 8.23
CA PHE A 219 -4.40 -16.01 7.94
C PHE A 219 -3.90 -15.20 6.74
N GLY A 220 -2.63 -15.27 6.37
CA GLY A 220 -2.08 -14.57 5.19
C GLY A 220 -2.76 -14.98 3.89
N LEU A 221 -3.09 -16.28 3.71
CA LEU A 221 -3.84 -16.75 2.53
C LEU A 221 -5.26 -16.15 2.45
N ARG A 222 -5.91 -15.90 3.59
CA ARG A 222 -7.21 -15.24 3.63
C ARG A 222 -7.08 -13.76 3.31
N TRP A 223 -6.09 -13.09 3.91
CA TRP A 223 -5.87 -11.66 3.73
C TRP A 223 -5.44 -11.30 2.31
N ALA A 224 -4.72 -12.18 1.62
CA ALA A 224 -4.34 -11.95 0.22
C ALA A 224 -5.56 -11.77 -0.71
N GLN A 225 -6.71 -12.31 -0.36
CA GLN A 225 -7.92 -12.26 -1.21
C GLN A 225 -9.04 -11.37 -0.67
N MET A 226 -9.20 -11.24 0.65
CA MET A 226 -10.36 -10.54 1.23
C MET A 226 -10.01 -9.55 2.35
N GLY A 227 -8.77 -9.50 2.83
CA GLY A 227 -8.36 -8.64 3.92
C GLY A 227 -8.91 -9.05 5.27
N LEU A 228 -8.83 -8.13 6.27
CA LEU A 228 -9.18 -8.40 7.65
C LEU A 228 -10.69 -8.41 7.89
N PHE A 229 -11.39 -7.34 7.55
CA PHE A 229 -12.80 -7.17 7.89
C PHE A 229 -13.71 -8.13 7.11
N GLU A 230 -13.45 -8.40 5.84
CA GLU A 230 -14.23 -9.36 5.07
C GLU A 230 -14.05 -10.78 5.63
N THR A 231 -12.83 -11.13 6.09
CA THR A 231 -12.56 -12.40 6.77
C THR A 231 -13.43 -12.56 8.03
N TYR A 232 -13.50 -11.54 8.86
CA TYR A 232 -14.30 -11.59 10.10
C TYR A 232 -15.81 -11.48 9.85
N ARG A 233 -16.21 -10.78 8.79
CA ARG A 233 -17.63 -10.79 8.36
C ARG A 233 -18.11 -12.22 8.04
N ILE A 234 -17.29 -13.00 7.35
CA ILE A 234 -17.60 -14.41 7.05
C ILE A 234 -17.61 -15.26 8.32
N ALA A 235 -16.69 -15.02 9.25
CA ALA A 235 -16.63 -15.73 10.53
C ALA A 235 -17.87 -15.47 11.41
N GLY A 236 -18.57 -14.34 11.22
CA GLY A 236 -19.85 -14.06 11.88
C GLY A 236 -21.06 -14.80 11.28
N GLY A 237 -20.86 -15.64 10.25
CA GLY A 237 -21.92 -16.39 9.58
C GLY A 237 -22.96 -15.46 8.91
N GLU A 238 -24.21 -15.92 8.80
CA GLU A 238 -25.29 -15.18 8.15
C GLU A 238 -25.59 -13.81 8.82
N ALA A 239 -25.32 -13.68 10.12
CA ALA A 239 -25.50 -12.44 10.85
C ALA A 239 -24.34 -11.42 10.64
N GLY A 240 -23.23 -11.85 10.03
CA GLY A 240 -22.14 -11.03 9.57
C GLY A 240 -21.33 -10.34 10.66
N MET A 241 -20.76 -9.18 10.33
CA MET A 241 -19.80 -8.47 11.20
C MET A 241 -20.39 -8.06 12.56
N ARG A 242 -21.66 -7.66 12.64
CA ARG A 242 -22.28 -7.27 13.90
C ARG A 242 -22.26 -8.42 14.91
N HIS A 243 -22.67 -9.58 14.45
CA HIS A 243 -22.65 -10.80 15.26
C HIS A 243 -21.23 -11.20 15.68
N PHE A 244 -20.28 -11.11 14.76
CA PHE A 244 -18.87 -11.37 15.09
C PHE A 244 -18.36 -10.44 16.20
N ILE A 245 -18.65 -9.13 16.12
CA ILE A 245 -18.23 -8.16 17.13
C ILE A 245 -18.95 -8.40 18.47
N GLU A 246 -20.25 -8.70 18.45
CA GLU A 246 -21.00 -9.01 19.66
C GLU A 246 -20.46 -10.25 20.38
N GLN A 247 -20.12 -11.29 19.63
CA GLN A 247 -19.64 -12.57 20.16
C GLN A 247 -18.17 -12.49 20.61
N PHE A 248 -17.29 -11.93 19.80
CA PHE A 248 -15.84 -11.96 20.03
C PHE A 248 -15.26 -10.63 20.51
N GLY A 249 -15.97 -9.52 20.39
CA GLY A 249 -15.53 -8.20 20.84
C GLY A 249 -15.11 -8.14 22.31
N PRO A 250 -15.81 -8.82 23.25
CA PRO A 250 -15.36 -8.87 24.63
C PRO A 250 -13.96 -9.42 24.84
N ALA A 251 -13.52 -10.34 23.98
CA ALA A 251 -12.17 -10.94 24.03
C ALA A 251 -11.05 -9.92 23.67
N LEU A 252 -11.37 -8.83 22.98
CA LEU A 252 -10.40 -7.76 22.68
C LEU A 252 -9.89 -7.04 23.94
N LYS A 253 -10.57 -7.19 25.07
CA LYS A 253 -10.12 -6.66 26.37
C LYS A 253 -9.13 -7.58 27.08
N TRP A 254 -8.91 -8.79 26.56
CA TRP A 254 -7.97 -9.73 27.15
C TRP A 254 -6.54 -9.38 26.74
N PRO A 255 -5.56 -9.59 27.62
CA PRO A 255 -4.17 -9.22 27.38
C PRO A 255 -3.46 -10.25 26.49
N TRP A 256 -3.99 -10.47 25.27
CA TRP A 256 -3.43 -11.45 24.33
C TRP A 256 -2.30 -10.89 23.49
N SER A 257 -2.11 -9.55 23.47
CA SER A 257 -1.06 -8.93 22.68
C SER A 257 -0.42 -7.75 23.41
N ARG A 258 0.79 -7.36 22.96
CA ARG A 258 1.59 -6.25 23.51
C ARG A 258 1.79 -5.15 22.46
N LEU A 259 0.78 -4.79 21.69
CA LEU A 259 0.85 -3.94 20.48
C LEU A 259 1.69 -2.65 20.59
N MET A 260 1.73 -2.02 21.78
CA MET A 260 2.46 -0.77 22.01
C MET A 260 3.80 -0.96 22.71
N ASP A 261 4.13 -2.18 23.09
CA ASP A 261 5.35 -2.53 23.79
C ASP A 261 6.34 -3.19 22.81
N VAL A 262 7.62 -2.83 22.89
CA VAL A 262 8.68 -3.36 22.02
C VAL A 262 9.76 -3.98 22.89
N PRO A 263 10.22 -5.21 22.61
CA PRO A 263 11.35 -5.78 23.32
C PRO A 263 12.60 -4.93 23.17
N GLU A 264 13.41 -4.85 24.20
CA GLU A 264 14.73 -4.23 24.09
C GLU A 264 15.58 -5.03 23.09
N LEU A 265 16.08 -4.35 22.07
CA LEU A 265 16.93 -4.94 21.04
C LEU A 265 18.37 -5.01 21.51
N THR A 266 18.64 -5.90 22.50
CA THR A 266 20.02 -6.16 22.96
C THR A 266 20.82 -6.86 21.86
N SER A 267 22.17 -6.77 21.95
CA SER A 267 23.04 -7.44 20.96
C SER A 267 22.78 -8.94 20.90
N GLU A 268 22.52 -9.59 22.04
CA GLU A 268 22.21 -11.01 22.13
C GLU A 268 20.89 -11.34 21.46
N PHE A 269 19.87 -10.48 21.61
CA PHE A 269 18.56 -10.70 20.97
C PHE A 269 18.64 -10.49 19.46
N VAL A 270 19.36 -9.47 19.00
CA VAL A 270 19.59 -9.25 17.56
C VAL A 270 20.35 -10.43 16.93
N GLU A 271 21.37 -10.95 17.61
CA GLU A 271 22.12 -12.12 17.12
C GLU A 271 21.23 -13.36 17.05
N MET A 272 20.44 -13.62 18.08
CA MET A 272 19.48 -14.75 18.09
C MET A 272 18.49 -14.68 16.92
N ILE A 273 17.92 -13.50 16.62
CA ILE A 273 17.04 -13.31 15.45
C ILE A 273 17.82 -13.57 14.15
N GLY A 274 19.06 -13.06 14.04
CA GLY A 274 19.92 -13.27 12.89
C GLY A 274 20.21 -14.75 12.64
N GLU A 275 20.62 -15.49 13.65
CA GLU A 275 20.89 -16.93 13.57
C GLU A 275 19.64 -17.72 13.13
N GLN A 276 18.47 -17.42 13.69
CA GLN A 276 17.21 -18.06 13.29
C GLN A 276 16.85 -17.75 11.83
N SER A 277 17.00 -16.50 11.41
CA SER A 277 16.74 -16.07 10.02
C SER A 277 17.70 -16.73 9.04
N ASP A 278 18.98 -16.88 9.40
CA ASP A 278 19.98 -17.57 8.59
C ASP A 278 19.68 -19.07 8.49
N ALA A 279 19.27 -19.71 9.58
CA ALA A 279 18.84 -21.10 9.58
C ALA A 279 17.61 -21.31 8.68
N GLN A 280 16.66 -20.37 8.68
CA GLN A 280 15.43 -20.40 7.88
C GLN A 280 15.71 -20.19 6.37
N SER A 281 16.54 -19.24 6.00
CA SER A 281 16.64 -18.76 4.63
C SER A 281 18.06 -18.55 4.10
N GLY A 282 19.09 -18.64 4.95
CA GLY A 282 20.47 -18.28 4.63
C GLY A 282 21.17 -19.15 3.58
N VAL A 283 20.58 -20.29 3.18
CA VAL A 283 21.06 -21.11 2.06
C VAL A 283 20.86 -20.43 0.70
N ARG A 284 20.10 -19.35 0.63
CA ARG A 284 19.82 -18.55 -0.57
C ARG A 284 20.36 -17.15 -0.42
N SER A 285 20.89 -16.60 -1.48
CA SER A 285 21.22 -15.18 -1.52
C SER A 285 19.96 -14.33 -1.52
N ILE A 286 20.05 -13.08 -1.07
CA ILE A 286 18.94 -12.11 -1.12
C ILE A 286 18.37 -12.01 -2.54
N ARG A 287 19.23 -12.01 -3.57
CA ARG A 287 18.80 -11.97 -4.97
C ARG A 287 18.00 -13.19 -5.42
N GLU A 288 18.30 -14.36 -4.90
CA GLU A 288 17.50 -15.57 -5.15
C GLU A 288 16.14 -15.46 -4.43
N LEU A 289 16.12 -14.99 -3.20
CA LEU A 289 14.87 -14.76 -2.45
C LEU A 289 13.98 -13.72 -3.14
N GLU A 290 14.54 -12.62 -3.65
CA GLU A 290 13.80 -11.63 -4.43
C GLU A 290 13.16 -12.23 -5.68
N ARG A 291 13.87 -13.03 -6.46
CA ARG A 291 13.33 -13.70 -7.65
C ARG A 291 12.22 -14.70 -7.32
N ILE A 292 12.38 -15.47 -6.23
CA ILE A 292 11.33 -16.39 -5.74
C ILE A 292 10.10 -15.60 -5.34
N ARG A 293 10.27 -14.52 -4.57
CA ARG A 293 9.17 -13.63 -4.16
C ARG A 293 8.41 -13.09 -5.37
N ASP A 294 9.13 -12.53 -6.36
CA ASP A 294 8.52 -11.93 -7.54
C ASP A 294 7.74 -12.96 -8.36
N GLY A 295 8.32 -14.14 -8.59
CA GLY A 295 7.62 -15.24 -9.27
C GLY A 295 6.37 -15.69 -8.55
N ASN A 296 6.42 -15.80 -7.22
CA ASN A 296 5.27 -16.16 -6.40
C ASN A 296 4.19 -15.07 -6.42
N LEU A 297 4.58 -13.79 -6.33
CA LEU A 297 3.64 -12.67 -6.41
C LEU A 297 2.92 -12.66 -7.76
N VAL A 298 3.65 -12.83 -8.87
CA VAL A 298 3.04 -12.93 -10.21
C VAL A 298 2.02 -14.07 -10.26
N ALA A 299 2.37 -15.25 -9.78
CA ALA A 299 1.49 -16.42 -9.79
C ALA A 299 0.21 -16.19 -8.96
N LEU A 300 0.36 -15.66 -7.73
CA LEU A 300 -0.76 -15.35 -6.83
C LEU A 300 -1.67 -14.27 -7.42
N MET A 301 -1.10 -13.20 -7.95
CA MET A 301 -1.85 -12.09 -8.53
C MET A 301 -2.58 -12.52 -9.80
N ARG A 302 -1.99 -13.35 -10.64
CA ARG A 302 -2.67 -13.96 -11.80
C ARG A 302 -3.82 -14.88 -11.40
N ALA A 303 -3.65 -15.71 -10.37
CA ALA A 303 -4.74 -16.53 -9.84
C ALA A 303 -5.92 -15.68 -9.34
N LEU A 304 -5.64 -14.56 -8.67
CA LEU A 304 -6.66 -13.60 -8.24
C LEU A 304 -7.28 -12.85 -9.44
N LYS A 305 -6.49 -12.57 -10.50
CA LYS A 305 -7.00 -11.98 -11.75
C LYS A 305 -8.07 -12.87 -12.39
N ALA A 306 -7.85 -14.17 -12.48
CA ALA A 306 -8.81 -15.12 -13.00
C ALA A 306 -10.16 -15.07 -12.26
N ARG A 307 -10.14 -14.75 -10.96
CA ARG A 307 -11.36 -14.62 -10.13
C ARG A 307 -11.93 -13.19 -10.05
N GLY A 308 -11.23 -12.16 -10.57
CA GLY A 308 -11.64 -10.76 -10.47
C GLY A 308 -11.74 -10.22 -9.03
N ARG A 309 -10.97 -10.80 -8.08
CA ARG A 309 -10.99 -10.46 -6.65
C ARG A 309 -9.70 -9.76 -6.22
N GLY A 310 -9.79 -8.91 -5.21
CA GLY A 310 -8.64 -8.19 -4.65
C GLY A 310 -7.81 -7.51 -5.74
N VAL A 311 -6.49 -7.75 -5.76
CA VAL A 311 -5.56 -7.24 -6.76
C VAL A 311 -5.92 -7.67 -8.19
N GLY A 312 -6.60 -8.81 -8.36
CA GLY A 312 -7.01 -9.29 -9.68
C GLY A 312 -7.95 -8.33 -10.41
N ARG A 313 -8.79 -7.57 -9.70
CA ARG A 313 -9.61 -6.51 -10.29
C ARG A 313 -8.75 -5.38 -10.87
N ILE A 314 -7.70 -5.00 -10.17
CA ILE A 314 -6.78 -3.94 -10.62
C ILE A 314 -6.05 -4.38 -11.89
N LEU A 315 -5.58 -5.62 -11.94
CA LEU A 315 -4.94 -6.17 -13.14
C LEU A 315 -5.86 -6.16 -14.35
N ARG A 316 -7.15 -6.53 -14.20
CA ARG A 316 -8.13 -6.46 -15.29
C ARG A 316 -8.36 -5.02 -15.76
N GLN A 317 -8.48 -4.06 -14.86
CA GLN A 317 -8.59 -2.64 -15.20
C GLN A 317 -7.35 -2.15 -15.96
N THR A 318 -6.16 -2.56 -15.55
CA THR A 318 -4.90 -2.25 -16.25
C THR A 318 -4.89 -2.84 -17.64
N GLU A 319 -5.30 -4.10 -17.82
CA GLU A 319 -5.40 -4.76 -19.14
C GLU A 319 -6.39 -4.03 -20.06
N THR A 320 -7.56 -3.67 -19.56
CA THR A 320 -8.52 -2.87 -20.33
C THR A 320 -7.90 -1.57 -20.81
N ALA A 321 -7.26 -0.82 -19.91
CA ALA A 321 -6.61 0.44 -20.26
C ALA A 321 -5.45 0.25 -21.27
N LEU A 322 -4.70 -0.85 -21.19
CA LEU A 322 -3.64 -1.17 -22.14
C LEU A 322 -4.20 -1.52 -23.52
N ASN A 323 -5.25 -2.32 -23.55
CA ASN A 323 -5.93 -2.69 -24.81
C ASN A 323 -6.55 -1.48 -25.49
N ASP A 324 -7.21 -0.60 -24.75
CA ASP A 324 -7.77 0.65 -25.27
C ASP A 324 -6.70 1.54 -25.90
N ARG A 325 -5.51 1.64 -25.26
CA ARG A 325 -4.37 2.39 -25.79
C ARG A 325 -3.82 1.81 -27.10
N ASN A 326 -3.84 0.48 -27.21
CA ASN A 326 -3.31 -0.26 -28.36
C ASN A 326 -4.33 -0.41 -29.50
N GLY A 327 -5.57 0.12 -29.33
CA GLY A 327 -6.65 -0.01 -30.32
C GLY A 327 -7.18 -1.43 -30.48
N ALA A 328 -6.85 -2.33 -29.54
CA ALA A 328 -7.37 -3.68 -29.53
C ALA A 328 -8.70 -3.71 -28.78
N VAL A 329 -9.79 -3.83 -29.51
CA VAL A 329 -11.12 -4.13 -28.95
C VAL A 329 -11.10 -5.60 -28.53
N LEU A 330 -11.11 -5.87 -27.22
CA LEU A 330 -11.36 -7.24 -26.74
C LEU A 330 -12.85 -7.54 -26.93
N ASP A 331 -13.12 -8.57 -27.71
CA ASP A 331 -14.45 -9.15 -27.79
C ASP A 331 -14.78 -9.87 -26.46
N TYR A 332 -15.66 -9.27 -25.66
CA TYR A 332 -16.10 -9.79 -24.36
C TYR A 332 -17.14 -10.91 -24.44
N SER A 333 -17.44 -11.41 -25.65
CA SER A 333 -18.46 -12.47 -25.85
C SER A 333 -18.07 -13.82 -25.23
N ASP A 334 -16.78 -14.07 -24.95
CA ASP A 334 -16.29 -15.32 -24.37
C ASP A 334 -16.30 -15.40 -22.82
N ILE A 335 -16.76 -14.33 -22.12
CA ILE A 335 -16.74 -14.33 -20.64
C ILE A 335 -17.99 -14.98 -20.04
N SER A 336 -19.00 -15.28 -20.83
CA SER A 336 -20.24 -15.91 -20.35
C SER A 336 -20.10 -17.41 -19.99
N GLU A 337 -19.03 -18.07 -20.41
CA GLU A 337 -18.82 -19.51 -20.16
C GLU A 337 -17.97 -19.87 -18.92
N ILE A 338 -17.39 -18.90 -18.20
CA ILE A 338 -16.58 -19.19 -16.98
C ILE A 338 -17.47 -19.35 -15.72
N GLY A 339 -18.76 -19.45 -15.91
CA GLY A 339 -19.74 -19.76 -14.86
C GLY A 339 -20.08 -21.25 -14.69
N ALA A 340 -19.32 -22.17 -15.26
CA ALA A 340 -19.59 -23.60 -15.11
C ALA A 340 -19.29 -24.09 -13.67
N PRO A 341 -20.18 -24.90 -13.07
CA PRO A 341 -20.00 -25.42 -11.72
C PRO A 341 -18.78 -26.35 -11.64
N ILE A 342 -18.17 -26.38 -10.46
CA ILE A 342 -16.99 -27.20 -10.09
C ILE A 342 -17.32 -28.71 -10.13
N GLU A 343 -17.74 -29.28 -11.23
CA GLU A 343 -17.93 -30.73 -11.36
C GLU A 343 -16.89 -31.45 -12.26
N THR A 344 -16.02 -30.71 -12.96
CA THR A 344 -15.14 -31.33 -13.96
C THR A 344 -13.66 -31.47 -13.55
N VAL A 345 -13.31 -31.32 -12.27
CA VAL A 345 -11.92 -31.56 -11.80
C VAL A 345 -11.84 -32.83 -10.92
N LYS A 346 -12.62 -33.85 -11.25
CA LYS A 346 -12.54 -35.15 -10.54
C LYS A 346 -11.70 -36.23 -11.26
N GLN A 347 -10.89 -35.86 -12.23
CA GLN A 347 -9.97 -36.84 -12.85
C GLN A 347 -8.55 -36.28 -12.90
N ALA A 348 -7.71 -36.81 -12.03
CA ALA A 348 -6.27 -36.96 -12.02
C ALA A 348 -5.56 -36.44 -10.79
N VAL A 349 -5.77 -37.06 -9.62
CA VAL A 349 -4.70 -37.24 -8.61
C VAL A 349 -5.00 -38.54 -7.86
N PRO A 350 -4.07 -39.54 -7.81
CA PRO A 350 -4.28 -40.73 -7.00
C PRO A 350 -4.17 -40.38 -5.51
N LEU A 351 -5.20 -40.74 -4.78
CA LEU A 351 -5.24 -40.69 -3.32
C LEU A 351 -4.22 -41.67 -2.75
N VAL A 352 -3.18 -41.18 -2.10
CA VAL A 352 -2.38 -41.93 -1.16
C VAL A 352 -3.08 -41.84 0.20
N SER A 353 -3.67 -42.93 0.58
CA SER A 353 -4.31 -43.12 1.88
C SER A 353 -3.28 -43.28 3.00
N HIS A 354 -3.31 -42.41 4.02
CA HIS A 354 -2.88 -42.72 5.37
C HIS A 354 -3.79 -42.07 6.42
N PRO A 355 -4.07 -42.77 7.51
CA PRO A 355 -5.21 -42.45 8.39
C PRO A 355 -4.81 -41.67 9.64
N HIS A 356 -5.87 -41.08 10.25
CA HIS A 356 -5.97 -40.59 11.63
C HIS A 356 -5.27 -39.27 11.99
N TRP A 357 -6.11 -38.25 12.08
CA TRP A 357 -6.31 -37.42 13.29
C TRP A 357 -7.64 -36.68 13.14
N ILE A 358 -8.69 -37.27 13.72
CA ILE A 358 -9.95 -36.60 13.99
C ILE A 358 -9.82 -36.01 15.39
N VAL A 359 -9.73 -34.70 15.54
CA VAL A 359 -10.00 -34.02 16.79
C VAL A 359 -11.37 -33.40 16.68
N GLY A 360 -12.29 -33.95 17.47
CA GLY A 360 -13.69 -33.57 17.45
C GLY A 360 -13.94 -32.18 17.99
N TYR A 361 -14.65 -31.38 17.23
CA TYR A 361 -15.37 -30.23 17.73
C TYR A 361 -16.62 -30.72 18.45
N ARG A 362 -16.67 -30.54 19.78
CA ARG A 362 -17.89 -30.73 20.55
C ARG A 362 -18.86 -29.58 20.33
N ASP A 363 -20.05 -29.94 19.90
CA ASP A 363 -21.24 -29.12 19.87
C ASP A 363 -21.48 -28.35 21.18
N PHE A 364 -21.64 -27.03 21.07
CA PHE A 364 -22.34 -26.23 22.06
C PHE A 364 -23.63 -25.68 21.42
N SER A 365 -24.61 -26.56 21.31
CA SER A 365 -26.00 -26.14 21.15
C SER A 365 -26.68 -26.37 22.48
N LEU A 366 -27.10 -25.26 23.13
CA LEU A 366 -28.31 -25.16 23.96
C LEU A 366 -28.32 -23.85 24.76
N MET A 367 -29.04 -22.87 24.26
CA MET A 367 -30.03 -22.17 25.06
C MET A 367 -30.95 -21.37 24.10
N ARG A 368 -32.21 -21.83 24.10
CA ARG A 368 -33.34 -21.14 23.49
C ARG A 368 -33.75 -19.95 24.38
N ALA A 369 -34.07 -18.85 23.80
CA ALA A 369 -35.17 -18.01 24.25
C ALA A 369 -35.75 -17.22 23.07
N SER A 370 -37.03 -17.40 22.91
CA SER A 370 -37.98 -16.91 21.93
C SER A 370 -38.31 -15.44 22.12
N SER A 371 -38.59 -14.75 21.04
CA SER A 371 -39.84 -13.97 20.72
C SER A 371 -39.54 -12.77 19.86
N VAL A 372 -40.03 -12.79 18.65
CA VAL A 372 -41.21 -12.12 18.07
C VAL A 372 -41.04 -10.64 17.65
N LEU A 373 -41.34 -10.43 16.38
CA LEU A 373 -41.94 -9.28 15.65
C LEU A 373 -41.04 -8.33 14.84
N ASN A 374 -41.05 -8.62 13.56
CA ASN A 374 -41.60 -7.85 12.44
C ASN A 374 -41.46 -6.30 12.42
N ARG A 375 -40.73 -5.77 11.46
CA ARG A 375 -41.24 -4.80 10.46
C ARG A 375 -40.22 -4.43 9.40
N GLN A 376 -40.72 -4.42 8.19
CA GLN A 376 -40.12 -3.96 6.95
C GLN A 376 -39.81 -2.45 6.99
N SER A 377 -38.70 -2.02 6.39
CA SER A 377 -38.69 -0.82 5.55
C SER A 377 -37.46 -0.80 4.65
N THR A 378 -37.75 -0.69 3.39
CA THR A 378 -36.89 -0.43 2.24
C THR A 378 -36.24 0.95 2.34
N GLY A 379 -34.93 1.03 2.03
CA GLY A 379 -34.23 2.30 1.86
C GLY A 379 -32.99 2.13 1.00
N PHE A 380 -33.07 2.58 -0.23
CA PHE A 380 -31.99 2.71 -1.19
C PHE A 380 -30.88 3.61 -0.62
N ALA A 381 -29.62 3.17 -0.71
CA ALA A 381 -28.45 3.99 -0.42
C ALA A 381 -27.98 4.67 -1.71
N GLU A 382 -28.10 5.99 -1.76
CA GLU A 382 -27.48 6.84 -2.79
C GLU A 382 -25.94 6.96 -2.57
N PRO A 383 -25.18 7.19 -3.64
CA PRO A 383 -23.73 7.37 -3.53
C PRO A 383 -23.38 8.74 -2.91
N LEU A 384 -22.49 8.71 -1.94
CA LEU A 384 -21.93 9.90 -1.28
C LEU A 384 -21.22 10.82 -2.28
N ARG A 385 -21.87 11.94 -2.59
CA ARG A 385 -21.24 13.08 -3.28
C ARG A 385 -20.40 13.87 -2.28
N CYS A 386 -19.13 14.11 -2.60
CA CYS A 386 -18.30 15.11 -1.93
C CYS A 386 -18.99 16.47 -1.99
N ARG A 387 -19.35 17.03 -0.84
CA ARG A 387 -19.79 18.42 -0.75
C ARG A 387 -18.58 19.29 -0.45
N CYS A 388 -18.15 20.04 -1.45
CA CYS A 388 -17.28 21.20 -1.23
C CYS A 388 -18.12 22.33 -0.64
N HIS A 389 -17.78 22.79 0.56
CA HIS A 389 -18.33 24.02 1.08
C HIS A 389 -17.49 25.20 0.56
N ALA A 390 -18.07 25.95 -0.37
CA ALA A 390 -17.57 27.26 -0.72
C ALA A 390 -17.85 28.24 0.43
N ALA A 391 -16.81 28.65 1.14
CA ALA A 391 -16.90 29.72 2.11
C ALA A 391 -16.90 31.05 1.37
N THR A 392 -18.07 31.69 1.24
CA THR A 392 -18.22 33.07 0.83
C THR A 392 -17.75 33.97 1.96
N SER A 393 -16.67 34.70 1.69
CA SER A 393 -16.20 35.81 2.53
C SER A 393 -17.24 36.90 2.64
N ARG A 394 -17.73 37.19 3.86
CA ARG A 394 -18.36 38.44 4.21
C ARG A 394 -17.44 39.23 5.12
N THR A 395 -16.96 40.33 4.58
CA THR A 395 -16.30 41.43 5.25
C THR A 395 -17.22 42.02 6.29
N ILE A 396 -16.83 42.03 7.55
CA ILE A 396 -17.42 42.93 8.56
C ILE A 396 -16.30 43.77 9.17
N VAL A 397 -16.40 45.08 8.90
CA VAL A 397 -15.66 46.17 9.55
C VAL A 397 -16.36 46.55 10.83
N SER A 398 -15.68 46.58 11.98
CA SER A 398 -15.91 47.51 13.08
C SER A 398 -14.80 47.45 14.13
N ARG A 399 -14.05 48.42 14.22
CA ARG A 399 -13.82 49.50 15.21
C ARG A 399 -13.57 49.06 16.66
N SER A 400 -12.35 49.41 17.07
CA SER A 400 -11.94 50.13 18.29
C SER A 400 -12.19 49.52 19.68
N GLY A 401 -11.12 49.50 20.45
CA GLY A 401 -11.20 49.47 21.90
C GLY A 401 -9.89 49.16 22.61
N MET A 402 -9.21 50.19 22.98
CA MET A 402 -8.05 50.38 23.85
C MET A 402 -8.04 49.58 25.14
N ARG A 403 -6.82 49.29 25.56
CA ARG A 403 -6.20 49.51 26.90
C ARG A 403 -5.77 48.30 27.72
N ARG A 404 -4.43 48.39 27.95
CA ARG A 404 -3.61 48.30 29.20
C ARG A 404 -3.23 46.91 29.72
N SER A 405 -1.97 46.64 29.53
CA SER A 405 -0.86 46.45 30.49
C SER A 405 -1.17 45.75 31.83
N ARG A 406 -0.39 44.67 32.10
CA ARG A 406 0.45 44.54 33.30
C ARG A 406 1.39 43.36 33.19
N HIS A 407 2.63 43.69 33.47
CA HIS A 407 3.75 42.81 33.85
C HIS A 407 3.33 41.82 34.94
N TRP A 408 3.95 40.62 34.90
CA TRP A 408 4.65 40.12 36.09
C TRP A 408 5.75 39.15 35.65
N ARG A 409 6.90 39.35 36.31
CA ARG A 409 8.17 38.66 36.16
C ARG A 409 8.17 37.37 37.00
N ASP A 410 9.14 36.50 36.59
CA ASP A 410 10.06 35.67 37.33
C ASP A 410 9.56 34.61 38.33
N SER A 411 10.08 33.45 38.15
CA SER A 411 10.94 32.67 39.04
C SER A 411 10.67 31.17 39.00
N THR A 412 11.58 30.48 38.67
CA THR A 412 12.47 29.35 38.91
C THR A 412 12.34 28.21 37.94
#